data_35f822973119f6e33daba8eb604de1d3
#
_entry.id   35f822973119f6e33daba8eb604de1d3
#
_cell.length_a   1.000
_cell.length_b   1.000
_cell.length_c   1.000
_cell.angle_alpha   90.00
_cell.angle_beta   90.00
_cell.angle_gamma   90.00
#
_symmetry.space_group_name_H-M   'P 1'
#
loop_
_entity.id
_entity.type
_entity.pdbx_description
1 polymer ?
#
loop_
_entity_poly.entity_id
_entity_poly.type
_entity_poly.pdbx_seq_one_letter_code
_entity_poly.pdbx_strand_id
1 'polypeptide(L)'
;MKSTRVIKKSLSVVLALSMLMSFFILFANVKVNAATDRVSMYSTGVYFSKYGMTTREIYVQTKDNASDQHVYIHYNFMDGQDWEDEEATYVTTLSDGSKIWRANVTSYNLKYAIKYVADSQTFWDNNNSQDYTHEEIGTAPITVRRGSYPYFNNTYNIEVLLKNYAYEKNVQVRYTQDNWATYTDVPLSYNSTNSDGSELWTVNLNLDDRGTSNFQYCVYYQVNGQTYWANNFGQNYDATYYMYK
;
A
#
# COMPACT_ATOMS: atom_id res chain seq x y z
N MET A 1 73.24 -20.16 -15.59
CA MET A 1 72.54 -18.98 -15.05
C MET A 1 71.27 -18.66 -15.79
N LYS A 2 70.30 -19.56 -15.82
CA LYS A 2 69.00 -19.30 -16.50
C LYS A 2 67.75 -19.79 -15.72
N SER A 3 67.90 -20.23 -14.46
CA SER A 3 66.81 -20.84 -13.72
C SER A 3 66.10 -19.92 -12.72
N THR A 4 66.65 -18.79 -12.32
CA THR A 4 66.13 -17.95 -11.24
C THR A 4 65.15 -16.85 -11.68
N ARG A 5 65.02 -16.64 -13.01
CA ARG A 5 64.10 -15.57 -13.53
C ARG A 5 62.66 -16.06 -13.79
N VAL A 6 62.45 -17.37 -13.94
CA VAL A 6 61.11 -17.93 -14.21
C VAL A 6 60.32 -18.08 -12.93
N ILE A 7 60.96 -18.37 -11.81
CA ILE A 7 60.27 -18.58 -10.51
C ILE A 7 59.74 -17.27 -9.92
N LYS A 8 60.43 -16.12 -10.17
CA LYS A 8 59.94 -14.81 -9.67
C LYS A 8 58.72 -14.28 -10.43
N LYS A 9 58.57 -14.64 -11.72
CA LYS A 9 57.36 -14.23 -12.49
C LYS A 9 56.13 -15.07 -12.18
N SER A 10 56.31 -16.33 -11.86
CA SER A 10 55.18 -17.18 -11.49
C SER A 10 54.63 -16.86 -10.08
N LEU A 11 55.51 -16.45 -9.14
CA LEU A 11 55.09 -16.09 -7.79
C LEU A 11 54.31 -14.78 -7.74
N SER A 12 54.68 -13.79 -8.57
CA SER A 12 53.91 -12.51 -8.65
C SER A 12 52.58 -12.66 -9.34
N VAL A 13 52.43 -13.56 -10.31
CA VAL A 13 51.13 -13.84 -10.96
C VAL A 13 50.20 -14.61 -10.02
N VAL A 14 50.71 -15.54 -9.23
CA VAL A 14 49.90 -16.28 -8.24
C VAL A 14 49.45 -15.38 -7.10
N LEU A 15 50.29 -14.43 -6.63
CA LEU A 15 49.89 -13.45 -5.63
C LEU A 15 48.85 -12.45 -6.17
N ALA A 16 48.95 -12.02 -7.43
CA ALA A 16 48.00 -11.13 -8.06
C ALA A 16 46.62 -11.83 -8.30
N LEU A 17 46.63 -13.12 -8.67
CA LEU A 17 45.40 -13.89 -8.81
C LEU A 17 44.71 -14.15 -7.45
N SER A 18 45.49 -14.39 -6.38
CA SER A 18 44.93 -14.60 -5.04
C SER A 18 44.36 -13.32 -4.43
N MET A 19 44.93 -12.14 -4.73
CA MET A 19 44.35 -10.84 -4.34
C MET A 19 43.07 -10.48 -5.15
N LEU A 20 43.00 -10.84 -6.42
CA LEU A 20 41.80 -10.67 -7.22
C LEU A 20 40.64 -11.59 -6.77
N MET A 21 40.94 -12.82 -6.36
CA MET A 21 39.90 -13.70 -5.80
C MET A 21 39.39 -13.25 -4.43
N SER A 22 40.25 -12.67 -3.58
CA SER A 22 39.81 -12.14 -2.28
C SER A 22 38.96 -10.89 -2.40
N PHE A 23 39.07 -10.12 -3.48
CA PHE A 23 38.21 -8.96 -3.72
C PHE A 23 36.81 -9.35 -4.29
N PHE A 24 36.72 -10.50 -4.99
CA PHE A 24 35.44 -10.99 -5.51
C PHE A 24 34.58 -11.69 -4.43
N ILE A 25 35.16 -12.17 -3.34
CA ILE A 25 34.43 -12.85 -2.27
C ILE A 25 33.74 -11.85 -1.31
N LEU A 26 34.20 -10.61 -1.26
CA LEU A 26 33.61 -9.57 -0.38
C LEU A 26 32.35 -8.92 -0.96
N PHE A 27 32.04 -9.11 -2.25
CA PHE A 27 30.81 -8.60 -2.86
C PHE A 27 29.72 -9.67 -3.08
N ALA A 28 29.96 -10.92 -2.74
CA ALA A 28 29.03 -12.02 -3.02
C ALA A 28 27.99 -12.29 -1.91
N ASN A 29 27.92 -11.47 -0.87
CA ASN A 29 26.98 -11.66 0.25
C ASN A 29 26.07 -10.47 0.53
N VAL A 30 25.89 -9.56 -0.40
CA VAL A 30 24.67 -8.77 -0.37
C VAL A 30 23.58 -9.67 -0.97
N LYS A 31 22.98 -10.52 -0.15
CA LYS A 31 21.66 -11.04 -0.46
C LYS A 31 20.74 -9.80 -0.52
N VAL A 32 20.52 -9.30 -1.71
CA VAL A 32 19.27 -8.61 -2.00
C VAL A 32 18.22 -9.68 -1.75
N ASN A 33 17.65 -9.71 -0.55
CA ASN A 33 16.46 -10.49 -0.32
C ASN A 33 15.42 -9.91 -1.27
N ALA A 34 15.10 -10.66 -2.32
CA ALA A 34 13.90 -10.43 -3.09
C ALA A 34 12.75 -10.19 -2.11
N ALA A 35 11.83 -9.29 -2.47
CA ALA A 35 10.66 -8.95 -1.67
C ALA A 35 10.17 -10.19 -0.92
N THR A 36 10.40 -10.23 0.36
CA THR A 36 9.98 -11.38 1.17
C THR A 36 8.48 -11.23 1.30
N ASP A 37 7.73 -12.33 1.25
CA ASP A 37 6.28 -12.36 1.53
C ASP A 37 5.90 -11.78 2.92
N ARG A 38 6.84 -11.17 3.63
CA ARG A 38 6.68 -10.66 5.00
C ARG A 38 6.06 -9.28 5.08
N VAL A 39 6.30 -8.45 4.07
CA VAL A 39 5.75 -7.09 4.02
C VAL A 39 5.28 -6.77 2.61
N SER A 40 4.16 -6.08 2.50
CA SER A 40 3.59 -5.66 1.22
C SER A 40 2.69 -4.44 1.40
N MET A 41 2.56 -3.64 0.37
CA MET A 41 1.55 -2.60 0.30
C MET A 41 0.16 -3.26 0.34
N TYR A 42 -0.72 -2.81 1.24
CA TYR A 42 -2.10 -3.29 1.35
C TYR A 42 -3.03 -2.48 0.48
N SER A 43 -3.14 -1.19 0.75
CA SER A 43 -3.91 -0.22 -0.06
C SER A 43 -3.48 1.21 0.27
N THR A 44 -3.92 2.17 -0.54
CA THR A 44 -3.75 3.59 -0.24
C THR A 44 -5.07 4.34 -0.34
N GLY A 45 -5.22 5.37 0.50
CA GLY A 45 -6.22 6.42 0.35
C GLY A 45 -5.55 7.72 -0.13
N VAL A 46 -6.27 8.53 -0.91
CA VAL A 46 -5.73 9.78 -1.47
C VAL A 46 -6.51 10.95 -0.93
N TYR A 47 -5.80 11.89 -0.31
CA TYR A 47 -6.34 13.18 0.11
C TYR A 47 -5.66 14.31 -0.66
N PHE A 48 -6.42 15.30 -1.07
CA PHE A 48 -5.86 16.51 -1.67
C PHE A 48 -5.60 17.53 -0.58
N SER A 49 -4.34 17.96 -0.45
CA SER A 49 -3.98 19.09 0.38
C SER A 49 -3.98 20.37 -0.45
N LYS A 50 -3.87 21.52 0.23
CA LYS A 50 -3.68 22.83 -0.43
C LYS A 50 -2.32 22.90 -1.12
N TYR A 51 -2.19 23.77 -2.12
CA TYR A 51 -0.93 24.09 -2.81
C TYR A 51 -0.33 23.00 -3.69
N GLY A 52 -1.14 22.07 -4.21
CA GLY A 52 -0.69 21.05 -5.16
C GLY A 52 -0.01 19.84 -4.51
N MET A 53 0.12 19.80 -3.19
CA MET A 53 0.58 18.63 -2.47
C MET A 53 -0.55 17.59 -2.39
N THR A 54 -0.18 16.32 -2.38
CA THR A 54 -1.07 15.20 -2.14
C THR A 54 -0.67 14.50 -0.85
N THR A 55 -1.62 14.30 0.04
CA THR A 55 -1.44 13.41 1.20
C THR A 55 -1.99 12.03 0.86
N ARG A 56 -1.18 11.01 1.07
CA ARG A 56 -1.58 9.60 0.95
C ARG A 56 -1.60 8.96 2.32
N GLU A 57 -2.68 8.27 2.61
CA GLU A 57 -2.77 7.31 3.70
C GLU A 57 -2.37 5.95 3.15
N ILE A 58 -1.25 5.42 3.63
CA ILE A 58 -0.66 4.18 3.11
C ILE A 58 -0.86 3.09 4.15
N TYR A 59 -1.52 2.01 3.74
CA TYR A 59 -1.70 0.82 4.55
C TYR A 59 -0.73 -0.26 4.12
N VAL A 60 -0.04 -0.84 5.08
CA VAL A 60 0.96 -1.90 4.90
C VAL A 60 0.51 -3.16 5.60
N GLN A 61 0.67 -4.30 4.94
CA GLN A 61 0.43 -5.63 5.52
C GLN A 61 1.76 -6.28 5.88
N THR A 62 1.88 -6.82 7.10
CA THR A 62 2.99 -7.69 7.51
C THR A 62 2.48 -9.09 7.87
N LYS A 63 3.27 -10.12 7.54
CA LYS A 63 2.87 -11.55 7.64
C LYS A 63 3.87 -12.36 8.46
N ASP A 64 4.29 -11.85 9.60
CA ASP A 64 5.10 -12.62 10.54
C ASP A 64 4.70 -12.37 11.99
N ASN A 65 5.30 -13.16 12.90
CA ASN A 65 5.05 -13.10 14.33
C ASN A 65 6.27 -12.55 15.10
N ALA A 66 7.10 -11.72 14.46
CA ALA A 66 8.22 -11.07 15.14
C ALA A 66 7.72 -10.30 16.38
N SER A 67 8.50 -10.33 17.44
CA SER A 67 8.13 -9.66 18.71
C SER A 67 8.39 -8.16 18.66
N ASP A 68 9.39 -7.75 17.89
CA ASP A 68 9.78 -6.35 17.67
C ASP A 68 9.55 -6.01 16.20
N GLN A 69 8.58 -5.13 15.94
CA GLN A 69 8.12 -4.81 14.58
C GLN A 69 7.97 -3.32 14.40
N HIS A 70 8.67 -2.78 13.40
CA HIS A 70 8.57 -1.39 12.95
C HIS A 70 8.36 -1.34 11.45
N VAL A 71 7.39 -0.57 11.01
CA VAL A 71 7.09 -0.35 9.59
C VAL A 71 7.30 1.12 9.28
N TYR A 72 8.00 1.40 8.19
CA TYR A 72 8.26 2.76 7.73
C TYR A 72 7.87 2.90 6.26
N ILE A 73 7.34 4.05 5.91
CA ILE A 73 7.26 4.50 4.52
C ILE A 73 8.53 5.31 4.25
N HIS A 74 9.41 4.73 3.45
CA HIS A 74 10.63 5.38 2.98
C HIS A 74 10.31 6.12 1.70
N TYR A 75 10.32 7.45 1.71
CA TYR A 75 9.78 8.28 0.64
C TYR A 75 10.63 9.52 0.37
N ASN A 76 10.44 10.12 -0.81
CA ASN A 76 10.93 11.46 -1.08
C ASN A 76 9.78 12.47 -1.10
N PHE A 77 10.00 13.64 -0.53
CA PHE A 77 9.03 14.73 -0.53
C PHE A 77 8.86 15.34 -1.92
N MET A 78 9.95 15.38 -2.70
CA MET A 78 10.03 15.97 -4.03
C MET A 78 11.18 15.32 -4.81
N ASP A 79 11.04 15.20 -6.13
CA ASP A 79 12.10 14.64 -6.97
C ASP A 79 13.45 15.32 -6.73
N GLY A 80 14.50 14.51 -6.51
CA GLY A 80 15.87 14.97 -6.28
C GLY A 80 16.19 15.39 -4.83
N GLN A 81 15.27 15.21 -3.90
CA GLN A 81 15.53 15.37 -2.46
C GLN A 81 15.96 14.06 -1.80
N ASP A 82 16.51 14.18 -0.59
CA ASP A 82 16.83 13.02 0.24
C ASP A 82 15.56 12.24 0.61
N TRP A 83 15.73 10.95 0.81
CA TRP A 83 14.66 10.07 1.25
C TRP A 83 14.54 10.11 2.77
N GLU A 84 13.29 10.11 3.25
CA GLU A 84 12.94 10.17 4.66
C GLU A 84 12.11 8.95 5.05
N ASP A 85 12.09 8.61 6.34
CA ASP A 85 11.28 7.53 6.90
C ASP A 85 10.12 8.13 7.71
N GLU A 86 8.87 7.80 7.35
CA GLU A 86 7.68 8.04 8.17
C GLU A 86 7.25 6.73 8.83
N GLU A 87 7.23 6.68 10.15
CA GLU A 87 6.88 5.48 10.90
C GLU A 87 5.36 5.23 10.87
N ALA A 88 4.98 4.02 10.50
CA ALA A 88 3.59 3.60 10.46
C ALA A 88 3.12 3.12 11.84
N THR A 89 1.86 3.41 12.17
CA THR A 89 1.20 2.95 13.39
C THR A 89 0.42 1.67 13.13
N TYR A 90 0.41 0.76 14.11
CA TYR A 90 -0.41 -0.45 14.07
C TYR A 90 -1.91 -0.09 14.04
N VAL A 91 -2.67 -0.76 13.17
CA VAL A 91 -4.12 -0.59 13.02
C VAL A 91 -4.87 -1.79 13.58
N THR A 92 -4.62 -2.99 13.05
CA THR A 92 -5.35 -4.20 13.41
C THR A 92 -4.62 -5.47 12.97
N THR A 93 -5.10 -6.62 13.44
CA THR A 93 -4.72 -7.94 12.92
C THR A 93 -5.89 -8.52 12.14
N LEU A 94 -5.66 -8.96 10.91
CA LEU A 94 -6.65 -9.60 10.07
C LEU A 94 -6.91 -11.04 10.52
N SER A 95 -7.98 -11.65 10.00
CA SER A 95 -8.37 -13.02 10.36
C SER A 95 -7.34 -14.10 9.96
N ASP A 96 -6.46 -13.80 9.00
CA ASP A 96 -5.35 -14.67 8.59
C ASP A 96 -4.08 -14.51 9.47
N GLY A 97 -4.14 -13.66 10.50
CA GLY A 97 -3.05 -13.37 11.42
C GLY A 97 -2.10 -12.28 10.94
N SER A 98 -2.25 -11.78 9.72
CA SER A 98 -1.44 -10.65 9.23
C SER A 98 -1.82 -9.34 9.93
N LYS A 99 -0.85 -8.43 10.08
CA LYS A 99 -1.05 -7.14 10.73
C LYS A 99 -1.13 -6.02 9.70
N ILE A 100 -1.97 -5.04 9.97
CA ILE A 100 -2.10 -3.82 9.17
C ILE A 100 -1.51 -2.65 9.93
N TRP A 101 -0.72 -1.87 9.22
CA TRP A 101 -0.05 -0.66 9.68
C TRP A 101 -0.46 0.50 8.79
N ARG A 102 -0.43 1.74 9.31
CA ARG A 102 -0.85 2.94 8.59
C ARG A 102 0.14 4.08 8.81
N ALA A 103 0.53 4.74 7.73
CA ALA A 103 1.23 6.01 7.74
C ALA A 103 0.53 7.04 6.84
N ASN A 104 0.71 8.33 7.14
CA ASN A 104 0.26 9.43 6.31
C ASN A 104 1.47 10.18 5.77
N VAL A 105 1.59 10.25 4.45
CA VAL A 105 2.71 10.91 3.78
C VAL A 105 2.18 12.03 2.87
N THR A 106 2.76 13.21 3.00
CA THR A 106 2.42 14.36 2.15
C THR A 106 3.61 14.70 1.25
N SER A 107 3.38 14.81 -0.07
CA SER A 107 4.44 15.14 -1.02
C SER A 107 3.88 15.80 -2.29
N TYR A 108 4.77 16.37 -3.12
CA TYR A 108 4.41 16.85 -4.46
C TYR A 108 4.40 15.74 -5.51
N ASN A 109 5.46 14.90 -5.52
CA ASN A 109 5.61 13.77 -6.44
C ASN A 109 6.05 12.55 -5.63
N LEU A 110 5.09 11.88 -4.98
CA LEU A 110 5.39 10.77 -4.09
C LEU A 110 6.00 9.60 -4.85
N LYS A 111 7.24 9.26 -4.46
CA LYS A 111 7.83 7.93 -4.66
C LYS A 111 8.12 7.34 -3.30
N TYR A 112 7.81 6.08 -3.10
CA TYR A 112 8.08 5.44 -1.82
C TYR A 112 8.34 3.93 -1.97
N ALA A 113 9.07 3.42 -1.00
CA ALA A 113 9.21 2.00 -0.71
C ALA A 113 8.74 1.74 0.72
N ILE A 114 8.42 0.50 1.03
CA ILE A 114 8.06 0.10 2.38
C ILE A 114 9.26 -0.58 3.02
N LYS A 115 9.68 -0.08 4.17
CA LYS A 115 10.73 -0.64 4.99
C LYS A 115 10.12 -1.29 6.23
N TYR A 116 10.40 -2.55 6.42
CA TYR A 116 9.94 -3.32 7.56
C TYR A 116 11.15 -3.82 8.36
N VAL A 117 11.19 -3.50 9.64
CA VAL A 117 12.21 -3.96 10.57
C VAL A 117 11.57 -4.94 11.54
N ALA A 118 12.09 -6.15 11.59
CA ALA A 118 11.58 -7.23 12.45
C ALA A 118 12.75 -7.95 13.10
N ASP A 119 12.78 -7.98 14.44
CA ASP A 119 13.83 -8.63 15.23
C ASP A 119 15.24 -8.29 14.72
N SER A 120 15.53 -7.00 14.50
CA SER A 120 16.79 -6.44 13.99
C SER A 120 17.15 -6.82 12.54
N GLN A 121 16.24 -7.38 11.77
CA GLN A 121 16.38 -7.61 10.33
C GLN A 121 15.52 -6.62 9.55
N THR A 122 16.02 -6.15 8.41
CA THR A 122 15.29 -5.22 7.55
C THR A 122 14.83 -5.90 6.26
N PHE A 123 13.56 -5.71 5.94
CA PHE A 123 12.89 -6.19 4.73
C PHE A 123 12.33 -5.01 3.96
N TRP A 124 12.28 -5.12 2.63
CA TRP A 124 11.81 -4.07 1.76
C TRP A 124 10.75 -4.60 0.79
N ASP A 125 9.70 -3.81 0.61
CA ASP A 125 8.82 -3.91 -0.54
C ASP A 125 8.95 -2.59 -1.34
N ASN A 126 9.57 -2.68 -2.50
CA ASN A 126 9.87 -1.55 -3.36
C ASN A 126 9.26 -1.75 -4.76
N ASN A 127 8.12 -2.43 -4.83
CA ASN A 127 7.40 -2.66 -6.08
C ASN A 127 8.31 -3.24 -7.19
N ASN A 128 9.04 -4.32 -6.87
CA ASN A 128 9.99 -4.95 -7.79
C ASN A 128 11.10 -3.99 -8.30
N SER A 129 11.64 -3.16 -7.43
CA SER A 129 12.69 -2.15 -7.71
C SER A 129 12.23 -0.98 -8.59
N GLN A 130 10.92 -0.72 -8.64
CA GLN A 130 10.35 0.42 -9.36
C GLN A 130 9.83 1.53 -8.43
N ASP A 131 9.79 1.25 -7.12
CA ASP A 131 9.12 2.05 -6.11
C ASP A 131 7.61 2.19 -6.38
N TYR A 132 6.87 2.63 -5.38
CA TYR A 132 5.46 2.96 -5.51
C TYR A 132 5.28 4.42 -5.88
N THR A 133 4.33 4.73 -6.76
CA THR A 133 4.02 6.10 -7.19
C THR A 133 2.53 6.40 -7.17
N HIS A 134 1.74 5.62 -7.90
CA HIS A 134 0.30 5.87 -8.11
C HIS A 134 -0.59 4.69 -7.75
N GLU A 135 0.01 3.61 -7.27
CA GLU A 135 -0.71 2.40 -6.90
C GLU A 135 -1.64 2.70 -5.73
N GLU A 136 -2.90 2.32 -5.88
CA GLU A 136 -3.93 2.56 -4.87
C GLU A 136 -4.44 1.26 -4.23
N ILE A 137 -4.19 0.10 -4.86
CA ILE A 137 -4.57 -1.21 -4.34
C ILE A 137 -3.40 -2.21 -4.45
N GLY A 138 -2.94 -2.71 -3.32
CA GLY A 138 -1.87 -3.71 -3.20
C GLY A 138 -2.43 -5.10 -2.96
N THR A 139 -2.25 -5.65 -1.75
CA THR A 139 -2.78 -6.97 -1.37
C THR A 139 -4.25 -6.94 -1.00
N ALA A 140 -4.84 -5.78 -0.71
CA ALA A 140 -6.26 -5.64 -0.41
C ALA A 140 -7.14 -6.18 -1.56
N PRO A 141 -8.20 -6.93 -1.28
CA PRO A 141 -9.16 -7.35 -2.30
C PRO A 141 -10.05 -6.20 -2.79
N ILE A 142 -10.31 -5.23 -1.93
CA ILE A 142 -11.15 -4.05 -2.17
C ILE A 142 -10.68 -2.90 -1.28
N THR A 143 -10.78 -1.66 -1.77
CA THR A 143 -10.53 -0.44 -1.00
C THR A 143 -11.45 0.67 -1.45
N VAL A 144 -11.88 1.54 -0.51
CA VAL A 144 -12.56 2.79 -0.85
C VAL A 144 -11.49 3.80 -1.26
N ARG A 145 -11.53 4.17 -2.54
CA ARG A 145 -10.58 5.13 -3.11
C ARG A 145 -10.91 6.55 -2.73
N ARG A 146 -12.21 6.90 -2.79
CA ARG A 146 -12.69 8.25 -2.57
C ARG A 146 -14.15 8.24 -2.12
N GLY A 147 -14.48 9.15 -1.18
CA GLY A 147 -15.83 9.61 -0.88
C GLY A 147 -15.90 11.12 -1.06
N SER A 148 -16.94 11.64 -1.66
CA SER A 148 -17.10 13.10 -1.83
C SER A 148 -18.56 13.52 -1.74
N TYR A 149 -18.79 14.65 -1.08
CA TYR A 149 -20.09 15.30 -0.95
C TYR A 149 -20.04 16.65 -1.66
N PRO A 150 -20.65 16.78 -2.85
CA PRO A 150 -20.75 18.08 -3.52
C PRO A 150 -21.74 18.97 -2.77
N TYR A 151 -21.35 20.20 -2.49
CA TYR A 151 -22.07 21.19 -1.67
C TYR A 151 -23.50 21.54 -2.16
N PHE A 152 -23.88 21.16 -3.38
CA PHE A 152 -25.07 21.68 -4.05
C PHE A 152 -26.21 20.68 -4.27
N ASN A 153 -26.00 19.42 -3.91
CA ASN A 153 -27.05 18.40 -3.97
C ASN A 153 -26.82 17.38 -2.83
N ASN A 154 -27.87 16.76 -2.33
CA ASN A 154 -27.76 15.72 -1.30
C ASN A 154 -27.19 14.39 -1.84
N THR A 155 -26.21 14.47 -2.73
CA THR A 155 -25.59 13.31 -3.36
C THR A 155 -24.21 13.06 -2.75
N TYR A 156 -23.92 11.82 -2.35
CA TYR A 156 -22.62 11.40 -1.91
C TYR A 156 -22.03 10.42 -2.93
N ASN A 157 -20.90 10.79 -3.55
CA ASN A 157 -20.21 9.93 -4.50
C ASN A 157 -19.20 9.03 -3.78
N ILE A 158 -19.18 7.74 -4.12
CA ILE A 158 -18.20 6.78 -3.62
C ILE A 158 -17.50 6.12 -4.81
N GLU A 159 -16.18 6.11 -4.77
CA GLU A 159 -15.31 5.41 -5.70
C GLU A 159 -14.60 4.27 -4.97
N VAL A 160 -14.61 3.10 -5.56
CA VAL A 160 -14.05 1.87 -4.99
C VAL A 160 -13.13 1.21 -6.01
N LEU A 161 -11.96 0.80 -5.56
CA LEU A 161 -11.06 -0.06 -6.32
C LEU A 161 -11.17 -1.49 -5.81
N LEU A 162 -11.20 -2.47 -6.70
CA LEU A 162 -11.18 -3.86 -6.35
C LEU A 162 -10.31 -4.68 -7.31
N LYS A 163 -9.81 -5.81 -6.83
CA LYS A 163 -9.14 -6.81 -7.67
C LYS A 163 -10.16 -7.60 -8.46
N ASN A 164 -9.94 -7.72 -9.76
CA ASN A 164 -10.82 -8.48 -10.63
C ASN A 164 -10.58 -9.99 -10.50
N TYR A 165 -11.21 -10.62 -9.51
CA TYR A 165 -11.08 -12.06 -9.28
C TYR A 165 -11.97 -12.93 -10.19
N ALA A 166 -13.05 -12.38 -10.74
CA ALA A 166 -13.92 -13.04 -11.72
C ALA A 166 -14.84 -12.03 -12.41
N TYR A 167 -15.43 -12.42 -13.53
CA TYR A 167 -16.40 -11.60 -14.25
C TYR A 167 -17.70 -11.40 -13.45
N GLU A 168 -18.27 -12.50 -12.96
CA GLU A 168 -19.48 -12.45 -12.13
C GLU A 168 -19.13 -12.00 -10.71
N LYS A 169 -19.62 -10.84 -10.34
CA LYS A 169 -19.39 -10.24 -9.04
C LYS A 169 -20.53 -9.31 -8.62
N ASN A 170 -20.69 -9.14 -7.31
CA ASN A 170 -21.64 -8.21 -6.72
C ASN A 170 -20.89 -7.23 -5.83
N VAL A 171 -20.99 -5.94 -6.14
CA VAL A 171 -20.33 -4.86 -5.39
C VAL A 171 -21.40 -3.91 -4.90
N GLN A 172 -21.50 -3.74 -3.58
CA GLN A 172 -22.51 -2.88 -2.99
C GLN A 172 -21.96 -2.02 -1.87
N VAL A 173 -22.51 -0.82 -1.74
CA VAL A 173 -22.36 0.00 -0.55
C VAL A 173 -23.52 -0.26 0.39
N ARG A 174 -23.21 -0.46 1.67
CA ARG A 174 -24.17 -0.43 2.77
C ARG A 174 -24.00 0.86 3.53
N TYR A 175 -25.04 1.63 3.68
CA TYR A 175 -24.99 2.92 4.37
C TYR A 175 -26.14 3.11 5.33
N THR A 176 -25.93 3.99 6.29
CA THR A 176 -26.90 4.44 7.27
C THR A 176 -26.90 5.97 7.38
N GLN A 177 -27.99 6.55 7.85
CA GLN A 177 -28.11 7.94 8.27
C GLN A 177 -28.71 8.07 9.68
N ASP A 178 -28.72 6.97 10.46
CA ASP A 178 -29.31 6.88 11.80
C ASP A 178 -28.49 6.04 12.78
N ASN A 179 -27.14 6.07 12.61
CA ASN A 179 -26.19 5.34 13.45
C ASN A 179 -26.45 3.81 13.47
N TRP A 180 -26.78 3.24 12.31
CA TRP A 180 -27.00 1.80 12.10
C TRP A 180 -28.28 1.25 12.75
N ALA A 181 -29.24 2.12 13.13
CA ALA A 181 -30.58 1.66 13.51
C ALA A 181 -31.29 1.02 12.29
N THR A 182 -31.07 1.59 11.10
CA THR A 182 -31.42 1.03 9.80
C THR A 182 -30.27 1.19 8.81
N TYR A 183 -30.29 0.42 7.73
CA TYR A 183 -29.34 0.56 6.63
C TYR A 183 -29.97 0.28 5.28
N THR A 184 -29.30 0.74 4.23
CA THR A 184 -29.67 0.50 2.84
C THR A 184 -28.48 -0.03 2.07
N ASP A 185 -28.68 -1.06 1.24
CA ASP A 185 -27.69 -1.59 0.30
C ASP A 185 -27.98 -1.02 -1.10
N VAL A 186 -26.96 -0.47 -1.76
CA VAL A 186 -27.06 0.09 -3.11
C VAL A 186 -25.91 -0.48 -3.97
N PRO A 187 -26.24 -1.03 -5.15
CA PRO A 187 -25.21 -1.58 -6.04
C PRO A 187 -24.33 -0.46 -6.61
N LEU A 188 -23.03 -0.74 -6.70
CA LEU A 188 -22.09 0.06 -7.47
C LEU A 188 -22.15 -0.32 -8.95
N SER A 189 -21.79 0.61 -9.81
CA SER A 189 -21.65 0.40 -11.24
C SER A 189 -20.16 0.33 -11.62
N TYR A 190 -19.80 -0.62 -12.49
CA TYR A 190 -18.49 -0.67 -13.12
C TYR A 190 -18.22 0.63 -13.89
N ASN A 191 -17.04 1.19 -13.71
CA ASN A 191 -16.59 2.39 -14.42
C ASN A 191 -15.48 2.07 -15.43
N SER A 192 -14.36 1.50 -14.97
CA SER A 192 -13.20 1.22 -15.82
C SER A 192 -12.30 0.15 -15.21
N THR A 193 -11.40 -0.39 -16.06
CA THR A 193 -10.29 -1.25 -15.63
C THR A 193 -8.98 -0.47 -15.76
N ASN A 194 -8.18 -0.49 -14.72
CA ASN A 194 -6.85 0.13 -14.67
C ASN A 194 -5.80 -0.73 -15.38
N SER A 195 -4.63 -0.17 -15.65
CA SER A 195 -3.52 -0.88 -16.31
C SER A 195 -2.97 -2.07 -15.51
N ASP A 196 -3.14 -2.08 -14.19
CA ASP A 196 -2.77 -3.19 -13.29
C ASP A 196 -3.84 -4.31 -13.23
N GLY A 197 -4.95 -4.16 -13.95
CA GLY A 197 -6.08 -5.09 -13.97
C GLY A 197 -7.07 -4.88 -12.83
N SER A 198 -6.86 -3.94 -11.91
CA SER A 198 -7.86 -3.55 -10.92
C SER A 198 -9.04 -2.83 -11.59
N GLU A 199 -10.20 -2.87 -10.95
CA GLU A 199 -11.41 -2.23 -11.46
C GLU A 199 -11.87 -1.10 -10.57
N LEU A 200 -12.24 0.01 -11.21
CA LEU A 200 -12.92 1.14 -10.58
C LEU A 200 -14.43 0.97 -10.67
N TRP A 201 -15.10 1.04 -9.54
CA TRP A 201 -16.55 0.98 -9.40
C TRP A 201 -17.05 2.22 -8.67
N THR A 202 -18.23 2.73 -9.05
CA THR A 202 -18.75 3.99 -8.52
C THR A 202 -20.23 3.89 -8.18
N VAL A 203 -20.65 4.75 -7.25
CA VAL A 203 -22.06 4.98 -6.93
C VAL A 203 -22.29 6.42 -6.50
N ASN A 204 -23.46 6.96 -6.83
CA ASN A 204 -23.98 8.20 -6.30
C ASN A 204 -25.15 7.88 -5.37
N LEU A 205 -25.00 8.15 -4.10
CA LEU A 205 -26.05 7.98 -3.10
C LEU A 205 -26.84 9.27 -2.97
N ASN A 206 -28.16 9.18 -3.10
CA ASN A 206 -29.04 10.30 -2.76
C ASN A 206 -29.34 10.20 -1.26
N LEU A 207 -28.77 11.10 -0.47
CA LEU A 207 -29.03 11.19 0.96
C LEU A 207 -30.34 11.92 1.18
N ASP A 208 -31.05 11.54 2.24
CA ASP A 208 -32.30 12.25 2.63
C ASP A 208 -32.02 13.60 3.32
N ASP A 209 -33.04 14.26 3.83
CA ASP A 209 -32.96 15.58 4.45
C ASP A 209 -32.06 15.63 5.71
N ARG A 210 -31.70 14.48 6.28
CA ARG A 210 -30.72 14.37 7.38
C ARG A 210 -29.30 14.70 6.93
N GLY A 211 -29.05 14.67 5.61
CA GLY A 211 -27.74 14.95 5.02
C GLY A 211 -26.67 13.99 5.53
N THR A 212 -25.53 14.52 5.93
CA THR A 212 -24.36 13.75 6.34
C THR A 212 -24.15 13.62 7.85
N SER A 213 -25.05 14.15 8.68
CA SER A 213 -24.85 14.29 10.14
C SER A 213 -24.57 12.95 10.87
N ASN A 214 -25.23 11.87 10.44
CA ASN A 214 -25.04 10.51 10.98
C ASN A 214 -24.74 9.51 9.84
N PHE A 215 -24.27 10.03 8.71
CA PHE A 215 -23.97 9.19 7.56
C PHE A 215 -22.71 8.38 7.79
N GLN A 216 -22.84 7.06 7.71
CA GLN A 216 -21.74 6.12 7.71
C GLN A 216 -21.96 5.08 6.62
N TYR A 217 -20.88 4.50 6.11
CA TYR A 217 -20.96 3.47 5.10
C TYR A 217 -19.80 2.49 5.17
N CYS A 218 -20.01 1.33 4.58
CA CYS A 218 -19.00 0.34 4.22
C CYS A 218 -19.34 -0.24 2.86
N VAL A 219 -18.38 -0.88 2.22
CA VAL A 219 -18.57 -1.50 0.91
C VAL A 219 -18.26 -2.98 1.02
N TYR A 220 -19.03 -3.82 0.34
CA TYR A 220 -18.73 -5.23 0.21
C TYR A 220 -18.64 -5.67 -1.24
N TYR A 221 -17.78 -6.63 -1.47
CA TYR A 221 -17.48 -7.25 -2.75
C TYR A 221 -17.65 -8.77 -2.62
N GLN A 222 -18.61 -9.31 -3.35
CA GLN A 222 -18.90 -10.74 -3.39
C GLN A 222 -18.46 -11.32 -4.71
N VAL A 223 -17.62 -12.33 -4.67
CA VAL A 223 -17.06 -13.02 -5.84
C VAL A 223 -16.60 -14.42 -5.46
N ASN A 224 -16.83 -15.40 -6.32
CA ASN A 224 -16.40 -16.80 -6.11
C ASN A 224 -16.83 -17.36 -4.73
N GLY A 225 -18.01 -16.97 -4.25
CA GLY A 225 -18.54 -17.43 -2.95
C GLY A 225 -17.88 -16.77 -1.72
N GLN A 226 -16.97 -15.82 -1.90
CA GLN A 226 -16.33 -15.05 -0.83
C GLN A 226 -16.94 -13.66 -0.74
N THR A 227 -16.92 -13.07 0.46
CA THR A 227 -17.31 -11.68 0.69
C THR A 227 -16.15 -10.92 1.33
N TYR A 228 -15.72 -9.86 0.68
CA TYR A 228 -14.69 -8.95 1.14
C TYR A 228 -15.31 -7.63 1.56
N TRP A 229 -14.86 -7.07 2.67
CA TRP A 229 -15.38 -5.81 3.22
C TRP A 229 -14.31 -4.72 3.22
N ALA A 230 -14.67 -3.55 2.69
CA ALA A 230 -13.97 -2.29 2.95
C ALA A 230 -14.82 -1.52 3.96
N ASN A 231 -14.46 -1.60 5.23
CA ASN A 231 -15.20 -1.02 6.36
C ASN A 231 -14.27 -0.25 7.31
N ASN A 232 -13.17 0.28 6.80
CA ASN A 232 -12.17 1.00 7.60
C ASN A 232 -11.77 0.21 8.85
N PHE A 233 -11.48 -1.08 8.66
CA PHE A 233 -11.08 -2.01 9.72
C PHE A 233 -12.06 -2.07 10.91
N GLY A 234 -13.37 -2.02 10.61
CA GLY A 234 -14.45 -2.12 11.58
C GLY A 234 -15.01 -0.78 12.09
N GLN A 235 -14.39 0.34 11.69
CA GLN A 235 -14.85 1.67 12.11
C GLN A 235 -15.86 2.31 11.14
N ASN A 236 -16.03 1.73 9.95
CA ASN A 236 -16.76 2.29 8.82
C ASN A 236 -16.17 3.61 8.30
N TYR A 237 -16.70 4.09 7.20
CA TYR A 237 -16.39 5.40 6.64
C TYR A 237 -17.52 6.36 6.96
N ASP A 238 -17.21 7.65 7.10
CA ASP A 238 -18.17 8.73 7.25
C ASP A 238 -17.99 9.79 6.14
N ALA A 239 -18.85 10.79 6.11
CA ALA A 239 -18.78 11.84 5.10
C ALA A 239 -17.50 12.68 5.19
N THR A 240 -16.83 12.70 6.32
CA THR A 240 -15.65 13.52 6.57
C THR A 240 -14.35 12.79 6.29
N TYR A 241 -14.41 11.46 6.10
CA TYR A 241 -13.21 10.61 5.98
C TYR A 241 -12.19 11.13 4.96
N TYR A 242 -12.65 11.66 3.83
CA TYR A 242 -11.81 12.22 2.77
C TYR A 242 -11.84 13.74 2.64
N MET A 243 -12.54 14.46 3.49
CA MET A 243 -12.72 15.91 3.34
C MET A 243 -11.81 16.78 4.22
N TYR A 244 -11.29 16.28 5.34
CA TYR A 244 -10.68 17.11 6.39
C TYR A 244 -9.49 16.50 7.12
N LYS A 245 -8.82 15.51 6.58
CA LYS A 245 -7.57 15.00 7.20
C LYS A 245 -6.33 15.62 6.58
#